data_870ff3a4c8bfefd8c4a73801ff7e6bcb
#
_entry.id   870ff3a4c8bfefd8c4a73801ff7e6bcb
#
_cell.length_a   1.000
_cell.length_b   1.000
_cell.length_c   1.000
_cell.angle_alpha   90.00
_cell.angle_beta   90.00
_cell.angle_gamma   90.00
#
_symmetry.space_group_name_H-M   'P 1'
#
loop_
_entity.id
_entity.type
_entity.pdbx_description
1 polymer ?
#
loop_
_entity_poly.entity_id
_entity_poly.type
_entity_poly.pdbx_seq_one_letter_code
_entity_poly.pdbx_strand_id
1 'polypeptide(L)'
;MKKAIVFCLLVIVVTFSLGCIAPPPEEGITIRFGYQPSTHQVAFMVAMEEGWWQNDLARFGVVCVTEAEFPSGPPEMQAMLAGDIDVAYVGATPPITAIDKGLKAKIVAGVQINGSHLVVKPELAENFTAEKLRGMKIATFPPGSIQDTILKRWLLENGLDPEKDVDIVAMGPGDAVTAMGAGAVDAAFLPQPYPAIIELEGSGVMVVPSGKMWPNHACCCLLVSEKLLEEHPEIVKQIIKTHINTTLYCRAHPDEAAEVYARKCGWEVSQVEYSLDTWDGTWVYDPYIGLNCTLEYARVLYELGYTERLLTRDDLFNTTLYDEAIAELGL
;
A
#
# COMPACT_ATOMS: atom_id res chain seq x y z
N MET A 1 -93.54 3.85 13.14
CA MET A 1 -92.24 3.18 12.97
C MET A 1 -91.15 4.29 12.81
N LYS A 2 -90.50 4.66 13.91
CA LYS A 2 -89.45 5.71 13.91
C LYS A 2 -88.09 5.02 13.87
N LYS A 3 -87.33 5.31 12.79
CA LYS A 3 -85.92 4.83 12.62
C LYS A 3 -85.02 5.78 13.40
N ALA A 4 -84.30 5.27 14.43
CA ALA A 4 -83.25 5.96 15.11
C ALA A 4 -81.94 5.84 14.32
N ILE A 5 -81.33 6.97 13.97
CA ILE A 5 -80.00 7.01 13.36
C ILE A 5 -79.00 7.20 14.50
N VAL A 6 -78.13 6.19 14.71
CA VAL A 6 -77.02 6.27 15.64
C VAL A 6 -75.83 6.87 14.88
N PHE A 7 -75.38 8.03 15.40
CA PHE A 7 -74.18 8.72 14.89
C PHE A 7 -72.99 8.22 15.68
N CYS A 8 -72.11 7.43 15.08
CA CYS A 8 -70.84 7.01 15.68
C CYS A 8 -69.83 8.14 15.48
N LEU A 9 -69.45 8.80 16.57
CA LEU A 9 -68.32 9.75 16.55
C LEU A 9 -67.01 8.98 16.60
N LEU A 10 -66.24 9.01 15.49
CA LEU A 10 -64.91 8.48 15.42
C LEU A 10 -63.92 9.51 15.96
N VAL A 11 -63.39 9.27 17.17
CA VAL A 11 -62.31 10.08 17.76
C VAL A 11 -61.00 9.61 17.21
N ILE A 12 -60.39 10.39 16.31
CA ILE A 12 -59.03 10.15 15.80
C ILE A 12 -58.04 10.68 16.84
N VAL A 13 -57.40 9.78 17.58
CA VAL A 13 -56.28 10.12 18.48
C VAL A 13 -55.01 10.17 17.58
N VAL A 14 -54.55 11.40 17.28
CA VAL A 14 -53.26 11.63 16.63
C VAL A 14 -52.18 11.54 17.72
N THR A 15 -51.50 10.41 17.80
CA THR A 15 -50.31 10.27 18.63
C THR A 15 -49.12 10.95 17.90
N PHE A 16 -48.70 12.11 18.38
CA PHE A 16 -47.44 12.71 18.02
C PHE A 16 -46.32 11.82 18.59
N SER A 17 -45.72 10.96 17.76
CA SER A 17 -44.42 10.36 18.07
C SER A 17 -43.38 11.48 18.01
N LEU A 18 -42.84 11.89 19.17
CA LEU A 18 -41.58 12.63 19.21
C LEU A 18 -40.52 11.68 18.67
N GLY A 19 -40.21 11.78 17.37
CA GLY A 19 -39.04 11.18 16.82
C GLY A 19 -37.83 11.79 17.55
N CYS A 20 -37.00 10.96 18.20
CA CYS A 20 -35.66 11.36 18.61
C CYS A 20 -34.94 11.88 17.33
N ILE A 21 -34.80 13.21 17.23
CA ILE A 21 -33.92 13.85 16.30
C ILE A 21 -32.52 13.43 16.77
N ALA A 22 -31.90 12.48 16.10
CA ALA A 22 -30.47 12.20 16.31
C ALA A 22 -29.73 13.55 16.16
N PRO A 23 -28.78 13.88 17.06
CA PRO A 23 -27.97 15.07 16.87
C PRO A 23 -27.37 15.02 15.47
N PRO A 24 -27.23 16.16 14.77
CA PRO A 24 -26.52 16.21 13.52
C PRO A 24 -25.14 15.57 13.74
N PRO A 25 -24.59 14.82 12.75
CA PRO A 25 -23.24 14.29 12.87
C PRO A 25 -22.33 15.46 13.24
N GLU A 26 -21.46 15.26 14.24
CA GLU A 26 -20.45 16.26 14.58
C GLU A 26 -19.74 16.65 13.28
N GLU A 27 -19.74 17.96 12.98
CA GLU A 27 -18.94 18.50 11.85
C GLU A 27 -17.47 18.31 12.21
N GLY A 28 -16.87 17.19 11.80
CA GLY A 28 -15.51 16.83 12.09
C GLY A 28 -14.77 16.31 10.86
N ILE A 29 -13.46 16.29 10.94
CA ILE A 29 -12.60 15.85 9.85
C ILE A 29 -12.60 14.32 9.82
N THR A 30 -12.76 13.73 8.64
CA THR A 30 -12.51 12.31 8.38
C THR A 30 -11.22 12.17 7.62
N ILE A 31 -10.31 11.30 8.10
CA ILE A 31 -9.07 10.95 7.38
C ILE A 31 -9.24 9.55 6.78
N ARG A 32 -9.01 9.45 5.47
CA ARG A 32 -9.21 8.24 4.69
C ARG A 32 -7.87 7.72 4.19
N PHE A 33 -7.49 6.55 4.68
CA PHE A 33 -6.25 5.88 4.29
C PHE A 33 -6.49 4.86 3.20
N GLY A 34 -5.55 4.79 2.23
CA GLY A 34 -5.37 3.66 1.31
C GLY A 34 -4.16 2.83 1.72
N TYR A 35 -4.22 1.52 1.49
CA TYR A 35 -3.10 0.62 1.72
C TYR A 35 -3.20 -0.65 0.86
N GLN A 36 -2.11 -1.42 0.80
CA GLN A 36 -2.02 -2.70 0.10
C GLN A 36 -1.72 -3.83 1.08
N PRO A 37 -2.27 -5.05 0.87
CA PRO A 37 -2.08 -6.18 1.77
C PRO A 37 -0.67 -6.79 1.60
N SER A 38 0.35 -6.15 2.16
CA SER A 38 1.73 -6.65 2.21
C SER A 38 2.38 -6.34 3.54
N THR A 39 3.35 -7.15 3.96
CA THR A 39 4.14 -6.90 5.19
C THR A 39 4.93 -5.60 5.12
N HIS A 40 5.10 -5.03 3.92
CA HIS A 40 5.74 -3.74 3.72
C HIS A 40 5.01 -2.59 4.42
N GLN A 41 3.68 -2.71 4.59
CA GLN A 41 2.81 -1.66 5.11
C GLN A 41 2.24 -1.99 6.50
N VAL A 42 2.84 -2.97 7.18
CA VAL A 42 2.33 -3.47 8.47
C VAL A 42 2.25 -2.38 9.55
N ALA A 43 3.14 -1.38 9.52
CA ALA A 43 3.07 -0.26 10.45
C ALA A 43 1.72 0.49 10.37
N PHE A 44 1.16 0.67 9.16
CA PHE A 44 -0.19 1.20 9.03
C PHE A 44 -1.23 0.30 9.71
N MET A 45 -1.14 -1.01 9.48
CA MET A 45 -2.11 -1.99 9.99
C MET A 45 -2.08 -2.08 11.51
N VAL A 46 -0.89 -2.07 12.12
CA VAL A 46 -0.71 -2.05 13.58
C VAL A 46 -1.36 -0.80 14.19
N ALA A 47 -1.08 0.39 13.64
CA ALA A 47 -1.66 1.63 14.16
C ALA A 47 -3.19 1.71 13.98
N MET A 48 -3.75 1.03 12.96
CA MET A 48 -5.21 0.90 12.79
C MET A 48 -5.80 -0.02 13.86
N GLU A 49 -5.23 -1.21 14.04
CA GLU A 49 -5.76 -2.21 14.98
C GLU A 49 -5.67 -1.73 16.44
N GLU A 50 -4.56 -1.10 16.81
CA GLU A 50 -4.35 -0.53 18.14
C GLU A 50 -5.10 0.80 18.37
N GLY A 51 -5.79 1.32 17.35
CA GLY A 51 -6.54 2.56 17.41
C GLY A 51 -5.66 3.82 17.54
N TRP A 52 -4.36 3.72 17.28
CA TRP A 52 -3.43 4.83 17.43
C TRP A 52 -3.72 5.96 16.46
N TRP A 53 -4.12 5.67 15.21
CA TRP A 53 -4.54 6.70 14.28
C TRP A 53 -5.66 7.56 14.82
N GLN A 54 -6.75 6.95 15.31
CA GLN A 54 -7.88 7.69 15.85
C GLN A 54 -7.51 8.47 17.09
N ASN A 55 -6.75 7.85 18.02
CA ASN A 55 -6.36 8.48 19.29
C ASN A 55 -5.45 9.68 19.07
N ASP A 56 -4.45 9.57 18.22
CA ASP A 56 -3.45 10.61 17.96
C ASP A 56 -4.04 11.78 17.19
N LEU A 57 -5.01 11.53 16.29
CA LEU A 57 -5.60 12.54 15.43
C LEU A 57 -6.80 13.24 16.06
N ALA A 58 -7.45 12.64 17.07
CA ALA A 58 -8.66 13.18 17.69
C ALA A 58 -8.50 14.62 18.21
N ARG A 59 -7.34 14.97 18.78
CA ARG A 59 -7.05 16.31 19.30
C ARG A 59 -7.02 17.41 18.23
N PHE A 60 -6.97 17.04 16.95
CA PHE A 60 -6.99 17.97 15.81
C PHE A 60 -8.37 18.04 15.14
N GLY A 61 -9.42 17.54 15.80
CA GLY A 61 -10.80 17.56 15.28
C GLY A 61 -11.10 16.43 14.31
N VAL A 62 -10.25 15.38 14.23
CA VAL A 62 -10.54 14.18 13.47
C VAL A 62 -11.50 13.30 14.24
N VAL A 63 -12.71 13.17 13.72
CA VAL A 63 -13.80 12.39 14.33
C VAL A 63 -13.84 10.95 13.83
N CYS A 64 -13.25 10.69 12.66
CA CYS A 64 -13.24 9.36 12.06
C CYS A 64 -11.97 9.13 11.25
N VAL A 65 -11.38 7.95 11.41
CA VAL A 65 -10.32 7.42 10.55
C VAL A 65 -10.86 6.18 9.84
N THR A 66 -10.76 6.13 8.52
CA THR A 66 -11.20 5.00 7.70
C THR A 66 -10.06 4.45 6.88
N GLU A 67 -10.21 3.21 6.43
CA GLU A 67 -9.24 2.54 5.58
C GLU A 67 -9.89 1.89 4.35
N ALA A 68 -9.13 1.80 3.26
CA ALA A 68 -9.49 1.07 2.07
C ALA A 68 -8.29 0.24 1.58
N GLU A 69 -8.53 -1.05 1.36
CA GLU A 69 -7.52 -1.96 0.83
C GLU A 69 -7.55 -1.97 -0.69
N PHE A 70 -6.36 -1.95 -1.31
CA PHE A 70 -6.17 -2.01 -2.75
C PHE A 70 -5.25 -3.17 -3.13
N PRO A 71 -5.54 -3.90 -4.22
CA PRO A 71 -4.70 -5.03 -4.64
C PRO A 71 -3.31 -4.61 -5.15
N SER A 72 -3.13 -3.32 -5.48
CA SER A 72 -1.88 -2.75 -5.99
C SER A 72 -1.94 -1.22 -6.02
N GLY A 73 -0.79 -0.56 -6.25
CA GLY A 73 -0.70 0.90 -6.24
C GLY A 73 -1.50 1.63 -7.33
N PRO A 74 -1.55 1.21 -8.60
CA PRO A 74 -2.30 1.95 -9.62
C PRO A 74 -3.78 2.18 -9.28
N PRO A 75 -4.60 1.19 -8.87
CA PRO A 75 -5.98 1.45 -8.44
C PRO A 75 -6.07 2.33 -7.18
N GLU A 76 -5.11 2.24 -6.25
CA GLU A 76 -5.04 3.11 -5.08
C GLU A 76 -4.84 4.59 -5.49
N MET A 77 -3.97 4.85 -6.47
CA MET A 77 -3.78 6.20 -7.01
C MET A 77 -5.00 6.72 -7.75
N GLN A 78 -5.80 5.87 -8.40
CA GLN A 78 -7.08 6.29 -8.98
C GLN A 78 -8.08 6.72 -7.89
N ALA A 79 -8.13 6.01 -6.77
CA ALA A 79 -8.97 6.39 -5.63
C ALA A 79 -8.51 7.74 -5.03
N MET A 80 -7.20 7.98 -4.91
CA MET A 80 -6.67 9.27 -4.44
C MET A 80 -7.00 10.41 -5.42
N LEU A 81 -6.87 10.17 -6.73
CA LEU A 81 -7.22 11.15 -7.78
C LEU A 81 -8.72 11.47 -7.77
N ALA A 82 -9.57 10.49 -7.47
CA ALA A 82 -11.02 10.70 -7.30
C ALA A 82 -11.38 11.43 -5.99
N GLY A 83 -10.43 11.53 -5.04
CA GLY A 83 -10.65 12.12 -3.72
C GLY A 83 -11.31 11.16 -2.72
N ASP A 84 -11.24 9.84 -2.97
CA ASP A 84 -11.79 8.82 -2.07
C ASP A 84 -10.86 8.51 -0.90
N ILE A 85 -9.56 8.75 -1.04
CA ILE A 85 -8.54 8.65 0.03
C ILE A 85 -7.69 9.92 0.10
N ASP A 86 -7.20 10.23 1.31
CA ASP A 86 -6.40 11.43 1.63
C ASP A 86 -4.92 11.10 1.82
N VAL A 87 -4.65 9.89 2.31
CA VAL A 87 -3.33 9.36 2.65
C VAL A 87 -3.18 7.96 2.07
N ALA A 88 -2.02 7.63 1.51
CA ALA A 88 -1.76 6.31 0.95
C ALA A 88 -0.43 5.73 1.44
N TYR A 89 -0.47 4.47 1.85
CA TYR A 89 0.70 3.62 2.02
C TYR A 89 0.91 2.86 0.72
N VAL A 90 1.73 3.37 -0.16
CA VAL A 90 1.81 2.93 -1.56
C VAL A 90 3.25 2.70 -2.01
N GLY A 91 3.44 1.88 -3.04
CA GLY A 91 4.73 1.78 -3.73
C GLY A 91 5.18 3.13 -4.29
N ALA A 92 6.50 3.40 -4.32
CA ALA A 92 7.03 4.70 -4.71
C ALA A 92 6.85 5.05 -6.21
N THR A 93 6.59 4.07 -7.09
CA THR A 93 6.39 4.32 -8.53
C THR A 93 4.97 4.72 -8.93
N PRO A 94 3.86 4.17 -8.38
CA PRO A 94 2.50 4.59 -8.73
C PRO A 94 2.23 6.09 -8.54
N PRO A 95 2.71 6.76 -7.46
CA PRO A 95 2.61 8.21 -7.32
C PRO A 95 3.24 8.99 -8.48
N ILE A 96 4.38 8.54 -9.01
CA ILE A 96 5.09 9.21 -10.11
C ILE A 96 4.17 9.29 -11.34
N THR A 97 3.60 8.17 -11.76
CA THR A 97 2.71 8.14 -12.92
C THR A 97 1.40 8.88 -12.69
N ALA A 98 0.88 8.86 -11.45
CA ALA A 98 -0.35 9.56 -11.11
C ALA A 98 -0.16 11.08 -11.03
N ILE A 99 0.96 11.56 -10.47
CA ILE A 99 1.31 12.98 -10.41
C ILE A 99 1.55 13.55 -11.82
N ASP A 100 2.21 12.80 -12.69
CA ASP A 100 2.35 13.17 -14.10
C ASP A 100 0.99 13.37 -14.79
N LYS A 101 -0.01 12.56 -14.41
CA LYS A 101 -1.41 12.65 -14.90
C LYS A 101 -2.29 13.62 -14.12
N GLY A 102 -1.71 14.42 -13.23
CA GLY A 102 -2.40 15.52 -12.54
C GLY A 102 -2.82 15.26 -11.11
N LEU A 103 -2.48 14.12 -10.51
CA LEU A 103 -2.67 13.91 -9.07
C LEU A 103 -1.91 14.98 -8.28
N LYS A 104 -2.60 15.62 -7.34
CA LYS A 104 -2.05 16.60 -6.41
C LYS A 104 -1.74 15.92 -5.07
N ALA A 105 -0.52 15.41 -4.94
CA ALA A 105 -0.06 14.71 -3.74
C ALA A 105 1.46 14.79 -3.60
N LYS A 106 1.98 14.56 -2.39
CA LYS A 106 3.41 14.57 -2.08
C LYS A 106 3.78 13.36 -1.22
N ILE A 107 4.95 12.80 -1.47
CA ILE A 107 5.60 11.84 -0.59
C ILE A 107 6.15 12.63 0.61
N VAL A 108 5.74 12.23 1.82
CA VAL A 108 6.10 12.92 3.06
C VAL A 108 6.97 12.07 3.99
N ALA A 109 6.98 10.73 3.82
CA ALA A 109 7.82 9.82 4.60
C ALA A 109 8.16 8.56 3.78
N GLY A 110 9.23 7.86 4.19
CA GLY A 110 9.50 6.50 3.76
C GLY A 110 8.56 5.51 4.47
N VAL A 111 8.41 4.31 3.93
CA VAL A 111 7.67 3.22 4.59
C VAL A 111 8.51 1.94 4.62
N GLN A 112 9.11 1.58 3.47
CA GLN A 112 9.86 0.33 3.39
C GLN A 112 10.82 0.35 2.19
N ILE A 113 11.95 -0.33 2.32
CA ILE A 113 12.94 -0.57 1.25
C ILE A 113 13.12 -2.06 0.99
N ASN A 114 13.45 -2.46 -0.25
CA ASN A 114 13.59 -3.84 -0.74
C ASN A 114 12.33 -4.71 -0.48
N GLY A 115 12.48 -5.98 -0.10
CA GLY A 115 11.43 -6.85 0.46
C GLY A 115 10.56 -7.59 -0.54
N SER A 116 10.85 -7.53 -1.85
CA SER A 116 10.21 -8.37 -2.85
C SER A 116 11.15 -9.51 -3.25
N HIS A 117 10.59 -10.63 -3.76
CA HIS A 117 11.38 -11.75 -4.28
C HIS A 117 10.87 -12.25 -5.62
N LEU A 118 11.79 -12.67 -6.45
CA LEU A 118 11.52 -13.52 -7.60
C LEU A 118 11.42 -14.97 -7.11
N VAL A 119 10.28 -15.58 -7.34
CA VAL A 119 10.00 -16.98 -7.10
C VAL A 119 9.88 -17.66 -8.46
N VAL A 120 10.45 -18.85 -8.61
CA VAL A 120 10.35 -19.65 -9.82
C VAL A 120 9.88 -21.06 -9.49
N LYS A 121 9.31 -21.77 -10.46
CA LYS A 121 8.99 -23.20 -10.29
C LYS A 121 10.23 -23.97 -9.83
N PRO A 122 10.10 -25.05 -9.02
CA PRO A 122 11.23 -25.78 -8.44
C PRO A 122 12.25 -26.25 -9.47
N GLU A 123 11.80 -26.69 -10.67
CA GLU A 123 12.67 -27.15 -11.74
C GLU A 123 13.56 -26.07 -12.36
N LEU A 124 13.22 -24.79 -12.19
CA LEU A 124 14.01 -23.65 -12.66
C LEU A 124 15.03 -23.18 -11.62
N ALA A 125 14.85 -23.53 -10.34
CA ALA A 125 15.60 -22.94 -9.21
C ALA A 125 17.06 -23.39 -9.16
N GLU A 126 17.37 -24.65 -9.50
CA GLU A 126 18.75 -25.14 -9.44
C GLU A 126 19.68 -24.33 -10.37
N ASN A 127 20.77 -23.78 -9.84
CA ASN A 127 21.71 -22.92 -10.58
C ASN A 127 20.99 -21.82 -11.38
N PHE A 128 20.05 -21.12 -10.73
CA PHE A 128 19.21 -20.10 -11.35
C PHE A 128 20.04 -18.98 -11.99
N THR A 129 19.66 -18.61 -13.21
CA THR A 129 20.14 -17.42 -13.94
C THR A 129 18.97 -16.76 -14.62
N ALA A 130 19.06 -15.46 -14.92
CA ALA A 130 17.99 -14.72 -15.60
C ALA A 130 17.62 -15.36 -16.96
N GLU A 131 18.59 -15.94 -17.68
CA GLU A 131 18.35 -16.58 -18.97
C GLU A 131 17.34 -17.74 -18.91
N LYS A 132 17.17 -18.38 -17.76
CA LYS A 132 16.16 -19.42 -17.56
C LYS A 132 14.72 -18.90 -17.63
N LEU A 133 14.53 -17.59 -17.55
CA LEU A 133 13.21 -16.97 -17.69
C LEU A 133 12.82 -16.77 -19.16
N ARG A 134 13.72 -17.00 -20.13
CA ARG A 134 13.40 -16.83 -21.55
C ARG A 134 12.25 -17.75 -21.99
N GLY A 135 11.20 -17.16 -22.54
CA GLY A 135 9.97 -17.83 -22.94
C GLY A 135 9.02 -18.17 -21.78
N MET A 136 9.39 -17.83 -20.53
CA MET A 136 8.58 -18.12 -19.35
C MET A 136 7.52 -17.06 -19.11
N LYS A 137 6.44 -17.48 -18.44
CA LYS A 137 5.36 -16.62 -17.99
C LYS A 137 5.60 -16.17 -16.55
N ILE A 138 5.68 -14.86 -16.32
CA ILE A 138 6.03 -14.26 -15.03
C ILE A 138 4.85 -13.44 -14.52
N ALA A 139 4.30 -13.81 -13.37
CA ALA A 139 3.29 -13.01 -12.66
C ALA A 139 3.96 -11.85 -11.93
N THR A 140 3.40 -10.65 -12.04
CA THR A 140 3.80 -9.49 -11.23
C THR A 140 2.66 -8.49 -11.14
N PHE A 141 2.86 -7.41 -10.38
CA PHE A 141 1.87 -6.34 -10.27
C PHE A 141 1.70 -5.58 -11.60
N PRO A 142 0.58 -4.82 -11.76
CA PRO A 142 0.30 -4.09 -12.99
C PRO A 142 1.41 -3.12 -13.41
N PRO A 143 1.47 -2.76 -14.71
CA PRO A 143 2.41 -1.78 -15.25
C PRO A 143 2.43 -0.48 -14.45
N GLY A 144 3.64 0.03 -14.16
CA GLY A 144 3.87 1.22 -13.34
C GLY A 144 3.89 0.96 -11.84
N SER A 145 3.77 -0.28 -11.38
CA SER A 145 4.06 -0.68 -10.00
C SER A 145 5.57 -0.82 -9.76
N ILE A 146 5.97 -0.89 -8.48
CA ILE A 146 7.38 -1.15 -8.10
C ILE A 146 7.88 -2.45 -8.71
N GLN A 147 7.10 -3.53 -8.58
CA GLN A 147 7.50 -4.85 -9.04
C GLN A 147 7.63 -4.90 -10.57
N ASP A 148 6.69 -4.32 -11.31
CA ASP A 148 6.80 -4.18 -12.77
C ASP A 148 8.07 -3.43 -13.18
N THR A 149 8.32 -2.28 -12.53
CA THR A 149 9.47 -1.42 -12.85
C THR A 149 10.80 -2.10 -12.57
N ILE A 150 10.95 -2.74 -11.40
CA ILE A 150 12.18 -3.44 -11.02
C ILE A 150 12.41 -4.66 -11.90
N LEU A 151 11.38 -5.47 -12.13
CA LEU A 151 11.48 -6.68 -12.95
C LEU A 151 11.91 -6.34 -14.38
N LYS A 152 11.25 -5.38 -15.02
CA LYS A 152 11.59 -4.98 -16.41
C LYS A 152 13.01 -4.45 -16.52
N ARG A 153 13.42 -3.57 -15.59
CA ARG A 153 14.79 -3.08 -15.55
C ARG A 153 15.78 -4.22 -15.38
N TRP A 154 15.56 -5.10 -14.40
CA TRP A 154 16.45 -6.22 -14.13
C TRP A 154 16.56 -7.21 -15.30
N LEU A 155 15.46 -7.49 -16.01
CA LEU A 155 15.47 -8.30 -17.23
C LEU A 155 16.36 -7.66 -18.30
N LEU A 156 16.19 -6.35 -18.56
CA LEU A 156 17.02 -5.61 -19.52
C LEU A 156 18.51 -5.64 -19.16
N GLU A 157 18.85 -5.45 -17.89
CA GLU A 157 20.23 -5.50 -17.38
C GLU A 157 20.85 -6.90 -17.55
N ASN A 158 20.02 -7.95 -17.62
CA ASN A 158 20.43 -9.34 -17.85
C ASN A 158 20.27 -9.80 -19.33
N GLY A 159 20.02 -8.86 -20.25
CA GLY A 159 19.96 -9.16 -21.68
C GLY A 159 18.66 -9.79 -22.17
N LEU A 160 17.57 -9.67 -21.38
CA LEU A 160 16.22 -10.12 -21.72
C LEU A 160 15.33 -8.92 -22.04
N ASP A 161 14.72 -8.90 -23.21
CA ASP A 161 13.71 -7.90 -23.57
C ASP A 161 12.37 -8.27 -22.90
N PRO A 162 11.85 -7.46 -21.96
CA PRO A 162 10.65 -7.81 -21.23
C PRO A 162 9.38 -7.90 -22.09
N GLU A 163 9.41 -7.35 -23.30
CA GLU A 163 8.26 -7.38 -24.22
C GLU A 163 8.36 -8.50 -25.27
N LYS A 164 9.52 -9.19 -25.38
CA LYS A 164 9.76 -10.21 -26.41
C LYS A 164 10.23 -11.54 -25.86
N ASP A 165 11.05 -11.50 -24.79
CA ASP A 165 11.75 -12.68 -24.30
C ASP A 165 11.01 -13.39 -23.16
N VAL A 166 10.03 -12.74 -22.55
CA VAL A 166 9.19 -13.26 -21.46
C VAL A 166 7.72 -12.87 -21.65
N ASP A 167 6.79 -13.57 -20.99
CA ASP A 167 5.36 -13.21 -20.94
C ASP A 167 5.03 -12.68 -19.54
N ILE A 168 5.01 -11.34 -19.37
CA ILE A 168 4.69 -10.71 -18.10
C ILE A 168 3.18 -10.59 -17.95
N VAL A 169 2.61 -11.24 -16.94
CA VAL A 169 1.18 -11.23 -16.65
C VAL A 169 0.90 -10.41 -15.39
N ALA A 170 0.14 -9.32 -15.58
CA ALA A 170 -0.28 -8.46 -14.48
C ALA A 170 -1.42 -9.09 -13.68
N MET A 171 -1.25 -9.25 -12.36
CA MET A 171 -2.29 -9.77 -11.47
C MET A 171 -2.07 -9.33 -10.02
N GLY A 172 -3.11 -9.46 -9.19
CA GLY A 172 -3.01 -9.25 -7.76
C GLY A 172 -2.19 -10.34 -7.08
N PRO A 173 -1.67 -10.10 -5.86
CA PRO A 173 -0.75 -11.03 -5.22
C PRO A 173 -1.38 -12.37 -4.86
N GLY A 174 -2.64 -12.41 -4.41
CA GLY A 174 -3.37 -13.65 -4.13
C GLY A 174 -3.64 -14.48 -5.39
N ASP A 175 -3.95 -13.81 -6.52
CA ASP A 175 -4.11 -14.46 -7.81
C ASP A 175 -2.78 -15.06 -8.29
N ALA A 176 -1.65 -14.37 -8.04
CA ALA A 176 -0.33 -14.86 -8.40
C ALA A 176 0.08 -16.11 -7.59
N VAL A 177 -0.23 -16.16 -6.29
CA VAL A 177 -0.05 -17.38 -5.47
C VAL A 177 -0.86 -18.55 -6.07
N THR A 178 -2.13 -18.29 -6.35
CA THR A 178 -3.01 -19.32 -6.98
C THR A 178 -2.48 -19.77 -8.34
N ALA A 179 -2.01 -18.82 -9.18
CA ALA A 179 -1.49 -19.12 -10.51
C ALA A 179 -0.18 -19.95 -10.45
N MET A 180 0.70 -19.69 -9.48
CA MET A 180 1.90 -20.50 -9.21
C MET A 180 1.51 -21.91 -8.79
N GLY A 181 0.61 -22.05 -7.81
CA GLY A 181 0.11 -23.34 -7.34
C GLY A 181 -0.56 -24.20 -8.43
N ALA A 182 -1.27 -23.56 -9.35
CA ALA A 182 -1.90 -24.21 -10.51
C ALA A 182 -0.92 -24.48 -11.67
N GLY A 183 0.33 -23.99 -11.60
CA GLY A 183 1.30 -24.09 -12.72
C GLY A 183 0.95 -23.22 -13.92
N ALA A 184 0.05 -22.24 -13.75
CA ALA A 184 -0.41 -21.35 -14.82
C ALA A 184 0.64 -20.28 -15.20
N VAL A 185 1.58 -19.99 -14.29
CA VAL A 185 2.77 -19.16 -14.51
C VAL A 185 4.02 -19.92 -14.04
N ASP A 186 5.18 -19.54 -14.58
CA ASP A 186 6.45 -20.22 -14.33
C ASP A 186 7.28 -19.53 -13.25
N ALA A 187 7.00 -18.26 -13.03
CA ALA A 187 7.65 -17.42 -12.03
C ALA A 187 6.69 -16.35 -11.52
N ALA A 188 7.02 -15.77 -10.37
CA ALA A 188 6.32 -14.60 -9.85
C ALA A 188 7.33 -13.64 -9.19
N PHE A 189 7.15 -12.32 -9.39
CA PHE A 189 7.92 -11.30 -8.68
C PHE A 189 6.97 -10.45 -7.86
N LEU A 190 6.98 -10.66 -6.54
CA LEU A 190 5.96 -10.16 -5.63
C LEU A 190 6.59 -9.60 -4.35
N PRO A 191 5.87 -8.71 -3.62
CA PRO A 191 6.25 -8.30 -2.27
C PRO A 191 5.97 -9.42 -1.26
N GLN A 192 6.69 -9.42 -0.14
CA GLN A 192 6.36 -10.30 0.98
C GLN A 192 4.97 -9.98 1.58
N PRO A 193 4.23 -11.03 2.05
CA PRO A 193 4.66 -12.40 2.32
C PRO A 193 4.45 -13.38 1.16
N TYR A 194 3.94 -12.96 0.01
CA TYR A 194 3.47 -13.86 -1.06
C TYR A 194 4.55 -14.79 -1.62
N PRO A 195 5.81 -14.36 -1.84
CA PRO A 195 6.90 -15.26 -2.22
C PRO A 195 7.14 -16.37 -1.21
N ALA A 196 7.14 -16.03 0.09
CA ALA A 196 7.30 -17.00 1.17
C ALA A 196 6.15 -18.02 1.21
N ILE A 197 4.91 -17.56 0.99
CA ILE A 197 3.73 -18.44 0.93
C ILE A 197 3.86 -19.42 -0.24
N ILE A 198 4.21 -18.96 -1.45
CA ILE A 198 4.44 -19.80 -2.63
C ILE A 198 5.50 -20.89 -2.33
N GLU A 199 6.57 -20.51 -1.63
CA GLU A 199 7.64 -21.44 -1.26
C GLU A 199 7.17 -22.46 -0.19
N LEU A 200 6.48 -22.01 0.86
CA LEU A 200 5.93 -22.88 1.91
C LEU A 200 4.89 -23.88 1.36
N GLU A 201 4.12 -23.49 0.35
CA GLU A 201 3.20 -24.37 -0.36
C GLU A 201 3.89 -25.36 -1.33
N GLY A 202 5.21 -25.19 -1.53
CA GLY A 202 6.02 -26.04 -2.42
C GLY A 202 5.78 -25.79 -3.91
N SER A 203 5.07 -24.73 -4.27
CA SER A 203 4.77 -24.38 -5.66
C SER A 203 5.86 -23.52 -6.34
N GLY A 204 6.84 -23.05 -5.57
CA GLY A 204 7.98 -22.29 -6.08
C GLY A 204 9.15 -22.24 -5.09
N VAL A 205 10.26 -21.67 -5.55
CA VAL A 205 11.48 -21.44 -4.76
C VAL A 205 11.89 -19.99 -4.94
N MET A 206 12.14 -19.27 -3.84
CA MET A 206 12.68 -17.92 -3.87
C MET A 206 14.13 -17.92 -4.34
N VAL A 207 14.44 -17.21 -5.44
CA VAL A 207 15.77 -17.27 -6.08
C VAL A 207 16.51 -15.94 -6.08
N VAL A 208 15.81 -14.80 -6.23
CA VAL A 208 16.45 -13.49 -6.27
C VAL A 208 15.65 -12.49 -5.43
N PRO A 209 16.20 -11.99 -4.31
CA PRO A 209 15.61 -10.89 -3.57
C PRO A 209 15.73 -9.58 -4.35
N SER A 210 14.77 -8.68 -4.18
CA SER A 210 14.72 -7.42 -4.92
C SER A 210 15.91 -6.49 -4.67
N GLY A 211 16.53 -6.55 -3.49
CA GLY A 211 17.76 -5.83 -3.19
C GLY A 211 19.01 -6.33 -3.95
N LYS A 212 18.95 -7.53 -4.58
CA LYS A 212 19.96 -7.96 -5.54
C LYS A 212 19.67 -7.45 -6.96
N MET A 213 18.41 -7.18 -7.27
CA MET A 213 18.02 -6.57 -8.55
C MET A 213 18.30 -5.05 -8.53
N TRP A 214 18.03 -4.42 -7.39
CA TRP A 214 18.25 -2.98 -7.19
C TRP A 214 18.55 -2.70 -5.71
N PRO A 215 19.83 -2.56 -5.32
CA PRO A 215 20.21 -2.41 -3.91
C PRO A 215 19.59 -1.17 -3.25
N ASN A 216 19.02 -1.38 -2.06
CA ASN A 216 18.39 -0.33 -1.23
C ASN A 216 17.31 0.48 -1.96
N HIS A 217 16.60 -0.16 -2.89
CA HIS A 217 15.55 0.52 -3.62
C HIS A 217 14.40 0.94 -2.70
N ALA A 218 13.84 2.13 -2.93
CA ALA A 218 12.60 2.56 -2.32
C ALA A 218 11.48 1.61 -2.75
N CYS A 219 10.80 0.96 -1.82
CA CYS A 219 9.64 0.16 -2.17
C CYS A 219 8.35 0.91 -1.86
N CYS A 220 8.10 1.24 -0.58
CA CYS A 220 6.88 1.92 -0.19
C CYS A 220 7.16 3.30 0.45
N CYS A 221 6.22 4.21 0.25
CA CYS A 221 6.23 5.56 0.80
C CYS A 221 4.87 5.94 1.38
N LEU A 222 4.87 6.95 2.23
CA LEU A 222 3.67 7.62 2.73
C LEU A 222 3.38 8.83 1.82
N LEU A 223 2.28 8.74 1.09
CA LEU A 223 1.80 9.78 0.18
C LEU A 223 0.60 10.50 0.80
N VAL A 224 0.59 11.83 0.72
CA VAL A 224 -0.50 12.67 1.25
C VAL A 224 -0.99 13.61 0.17
N SER A 225 -2.31 13.80 0.07
CA SER A 225 -2.91 14.76 -0.86
C SER A 225 -2.45 16.20 -0.54
N GLU A 226 -2.16 17.00 -1.56
CA GLU A 226 -1.80 18.41 -1.36
C GLU A 226 -2.91 19.18 -0.64
N LYS A 227 -4.18 18.81 -0.85
CA LYS A 227 -5.30 19.39 -0.11
C LYS A 227 -5.15 19.21 1.40
N LEU A 228 -4.86 18.00 1.87
CA LEU A 228 -4.67 17.75 3.30
C LEU A 228 -3.41 18.45 3.85
N LEU A 229 -2.34 18.50 3.05
CA LEU A 229 -1.10 19.22 3.39
C LEU A 229 -1.32 20.73 3.57
N GLU A 230 -2.16 21.34 2.73
CA GLU A 230 -2.42 22.78 2.74
C GLU A 230 -3.45 23.19 3.79
N GLU A 231 -4.55 22.42 3.92
CA GLU A 231 -5.66 22.75 4.81
C GLU A 231 -5.39 22.34 6.26
N HIS A 232 -4.62 21.25 6.49
CA HIS A 232 -4.40 20.64 7.81
C HIS A 232 -2.96 20.14 8.03
N PRO A 233 -1.94 20.99 7.93
CA PRO A 233 -0.53 20.58 8.07
C PRO A 233 -0.23 19.97 9.45
N GLU A 234 -0.94 20.36 10.51
CA GLU A 234 -0.80 19.80 11.87
C GLU A 234 -1.28 18.35 11.93
N ILE A 235 -2.34 18.01 11.18
CA ILE A 235 -2.82 16.62 11.06
C ILE A 235 -1.78 15.78 10.32
N VAL A 236 -1.25 16.29 9.19
CA VAL A 236 -0.21 15.58 8.42
C VAL A 236 1.05 15.36 9.27
N LYS A 237 1.50 16.37 10.02
CA LYS A 237 2.63 16.20 10.93
C LYS A 237 2.36 15.14 12.00
N GLN A 238 1.14 15.07 12.55
CA GLN A 238 0.80 14.01 13.49
C GLN A 238 0.74 12.63 12.80
N ILE A 239 0.21 12.53 11.58
CA ILE A 239 0.25 11.29 10.78
C ILE A 239 1.69 10.80 10.62
N ILE A 240 2.63 11.68 10.29
CA ILE A 240 4.05 11.35 10.17
C ILE A 240 4.61 10.85 11.51
N LYS A 241 4.30 11.52 12.63
CA LYS A 241 4.76 11.07 13.97
C LYS A 241 4.21 9.71 14.35
N THR A 242 2.93 9.47 14.14
CA THR A 242 2.32 8.17 14.42
C THR A 242 2.95 7.09 13.55
N HIS A 243 3.19 7.37 12.26
CA HIS A 243 3.91 6.46 11.36
C HIS A 243 5.33 6.15 11.86
N ILE A 244 6.11 7.16 12.28
CA ILE A 244 7.47 6.97 12.84
C ILE A 244 7.41 6.07 14.06
N ASN A 245 6.56 6.40 15.03
CA ASN A 245 6.43 5.64 16.29
C ASN A 245 6.01 4.20 16.03
N THR A 246 5.04 3.98 15.14
CA THR A 246 4.58 2.63 14.81
C THR A 246 5.64 1.84 14.04
N THR A 247 6.40 2.49 13.14
CA THR A 247 7.52 1.84 12.45
C THR A 247 8.59 1.39 13.44
N LEU A 248 8.92 2.23 14.42
CA LEU A 248 9.87 1.89 15.49
C LEU A 248 9.32 0.75 16.38
N TYR A 249 8.02 0.79 16.68
CA TYR A 249 7.35 -0.29 17.40
C TYR A 249 7.43 -1.62 16.66
N CYS A 250 7.05 -1.67 15.38
CA CYS A 250 7.11 -2.89 14.57
C CYS A 250 8.54 -3.46 14.48
N ARG A 251 9.56 -2.60 14.41
CA ARG A 251 10.96 -3.05 14.46
C ARG A 251 11.36 -3.67 15.79
N ALA A 252 10.80 -3.17 16.88
CA ALA A 252 11.06 -3.68 18.23
C ALA A 252 10.22 -4.94 18.55
N HIS A 253 9.07 -5.10 17.88
CA HIS A 253 8.07 -6.16 18.11
C HIS A 253 7.65 -6.80 16.77
N PRO A 254 8.58 -7.44 16.03
CA PRO A 254 8.26 -8.01 14.71
C PRO A 254 7.22 -9.14 14.78
N ASP A 255 7.21 -9.90 15.91
CA ASP A 255 6.24 -10.98 16.11
C ASP A 255 4.81 -10.44 16.24
N GLU A 256 4.60 -9.35 16.99
CA GLU A 256 3.30 -8.69 17.10
C GLU A 256 2.85 -8.08 15.76
N ALA A 257 3.79 -7.52 14.99
CA ALA A 257 3.51 -7.04 13.64
C ALA A 257 3.08 -8.18 12.71
N ALA A 258 3.71 -9.36 12.82
CA ALA A 258 3.33 -10.56 12.07
C ALA A 258 1.93 -11.04 12.46
N GLU A 259 1.58 -11.06 13.75
CA GLU A 259 0.24 -11.43 14.23
C GLU A 259 -0.84 -10.50 13.71
N VAL A 260 -0.62 -9.18 13.75
CA VAL A 260 -1.57 -8.18 13.22
C VAL A 260 -1.78 -8.40 11.72
N TYR A 261 -0.70 -8.57 10.96
CA TYR A 261 -0.79 -8.80 9.53
C TYR A 261 -1.54 -10.11 9.22
N ALA A 262 -1.20 -11.21 9.90
CA ALA A 262 -1.82 -12.52 9.72
C ALA A 262 -3.34 -12.46 9.96
N ARG A 263 -3.75 -11.84 11.06
CA ARG A 263 -5.16 -11.64 11.42
C ARG A 263 -5.92 -10.82 10.38
N LYS A 264 -5.31 -9.70 9.94
CA LYS A 264 -5.93 -8.76 9.00
C LYS A 264 -6.08 -9.35 7.59
N CYS A 265 -5.08 -10.08 7.13
CA CYS A 265 -5.01 -10.61 5.75
C CYS A 265 -5.39 -12.09 5.64
N GLY A 266 -5.72 -12.78 6.75
CA GLY A 266 -6.20 -14.17 6.74
C GLY A 266 -5.10 -15.20 6.48
N TRP A 267 -3.88 -14.96 6.96
CA TRP A 267 -2.74 -15.88 6.88
C TRP A 267 -2.42 -16.51 8.22
N GLU A 268 -1.71 -17.64 8.21
CA GLU A 268 -1.16 -18.21 9.44
C GLU A 268 0.03 -17.35 9.92
N VAL A 269 0.12 -17.10 11.23
CA VAL A 269 1.21 -16.29 11.81
C VAL A 269 2.58 -16.79 11.39
N SER A 270 2.78 -18.13 11.44
CA SER A 270 4.06 -18.75 11.07
C SER A 270 4.48 -18.52 9.61
N GLN A 271 3.52 -18.32 8.69
CA GLN A 271 3.82 -17.97 7.30
C GLN A 271 4.34 -16.53 7.19
N VAL A 272 3.76 -15.63 7.97
CA VAL A 272 4.18 -14.23 8.01
C VAL A 272 5.53 -14.09 8.68
N GLU A 273 5.76 -14.76 9.81
CA GLU A 273 7.06 -14.82 10.48
C GLU A 273 8.15 -15.34 9.54
N TYR A 274 7.90 -16.47 8.84
CA TYR A 274 8.84 -16.98 7.84
C TYR A 274 9.14 -15.96 6.74
N SER A 275 8.14 -15.20 6.32
CA SER A 275 8.33 -14.16 5.31
C SER A 275 9.23 -13.03 5.81
N LEU A 276 9.12 -12.64 7.09
CA LEU A 276 9.96 -11.60 7.70
C LEU A 276 11.37 -12.10 7.99
N ASP A 277 11.54 -13.38 8.30
CA ASP A 277 12.86 -14.00 8.52
C ASP A 277 13.66 -14.16 7.23
N THR A 278 12.97 -14.31 6.10
CA THR A 278 13.60 -14.60 4.80
C THR A 278 13.67 -13.41 3.85
N TRP A 279 13.08 -12.27 4.19
CA TRP A 279 13.10 -11.10 3.34
C TRP A 279 14.40 -10.29 3.45
N ASP A 280 14.69 -9.50 2.44
CA ASP A 280 15.76 -8.50 2.43
C ASP A 280 15.25 -7.08 2.70
N GLY A 281 14.00 -6.97 3.16
CA GLY A 281 13.32 -5.71 3.39
C GLY A 281 13.65 -5.07 4.73
N THR A 282 13.37 -3.79 4.83
CA THR A 282 13.47 -3.03 6.09
C THR A 282 12.38 -1.97 6.14
N TRP A 283 11.60 -1.95 7.20
CA TRP A 283 10.68 -0.85 7.46
C TRP A 283 11.45 0.42 7.77
N VAL A 284 11.12 1.50 7.10
CA VAL A 284 11.74 2.81 7.26
C VAL A 284 10.68 3.88 7.44
N TYR A 285 11.07 5.02 7.98
CA TYR A 285 10.21 6.20 8.07
C TYR A 285 10.89 7.42 7.41
N ASP A 286 12.21 7.40 7.28
CA ASP A 286 12.98 8.49 6.69
C ASP A 286 12.80 8.54 5.17
N PRO A 287 12.21 9.63 4.61
CA PRO A 287 12.00 9.78 3.17
C PRO A 287 13.33 9.93 2.40
N TYR A 288 14.39 10.38 3.05
CA TYR A 288 15.68 10.61 2.40
C TYR A 288 16.39 9.32 2.01
N ILE A 289 16.12 8.21 2.69
CA ILE A 289 16.65 6.88 2.33
C ILE A 289 16.18 6.48 0.91
N GLY A 290 14.91 6.73 0.59
CA GLY A 290 14.31 6.37 -0.71
C GLY A 290 14.37 7.46 -1.78
N LEU A 291 14.73 8.71 -1.43
CA LEU A 291 14.58 9.87 -2.30
C LEU A 291 15.33 9.70 -3.64
N ASN A 292 16.61 9.40 -3.59
CA ASN A 292 17.42 9.27 -4.82
C ASN A 292 16.94 8.12 -5.70
N CYS A 293 16.52 7.00 -5.09
CA CYS A 293 15.97 5.86 -5.81
C CYS A 293 14.62 6.23 -6.46
N THR A 294 13.76 6.97 -5.79
CA THR A 294 12.48 7.43 -6.34
C THR A 294 12.69 8.37 -7.54
N LEU A 295 13.70 9.24 -7.49
CA LEU A 295 14.07 10.06 -8.65
C LEU A 295 14.62 9.23 -9.82
N GLU A 296 15.35 8.17 -9.51
CA GLU A 296 15.80 7.21 -10.53
C GLU A 296 14.61 6.44 -11.13
N TYR A 297 13.60 6.07 -10.33
CA TYR A 297 12.35 5.54 -10.86
C TYR A 297 11.65 6.51 -11.80
N ALA A 298 11.60 7.81 -11.45
CA ALA A 298 11.00 8.81 -12.34
C ALA A 298 11.71 8.84 -13.71
N ARG A 299 13.05 8.67 -13.73
CA ARG A 299 13.81 8.55 -14.98
C ARG A 299 13.47 7.27 -15.74
N VAL A 300 13.46 6.11 -15.06
CA VAL A 300 13.14 4.82 -15.69
C VAL A 300 11.71 4.82 -16.25
N LEU A 301 10.73 5.33 -15.51
CA LEU A 301 9.34 5.40 -15.97
C LEU A 301 9.19 6.34 -17.18
N TYR A 302 9.94 7.43 -17.22
CA TYR A 302 9.99 8.31 -18.38
C TYR A 302 10.61 7.61 -19.59
N GLU A 303 11.72 6.90 -19.43
CA GLU A 303 12.40 6.11 -20.50
C GLU A 303 11.51 4.96 -21.02
N LEU A 304 10.71 4.34 -20.15
CA LEU A 304 9.72 3.32 -20.50
C LEU A 304 8.42 3.90 -21.11
N GLY A 305 8.27 5.23 -21.16
CA GLY A 305 7.08 5.90 -21.69
C GLY A 305 5.86 5.86 -20.80
N TYR A 306 6.02 5.62 -19.49
CA TYR A 306 4.93 5.65 -18.51
C TYR A 306 4.57 7.05 -18.05
N THR A 307 5.48 8.02 -18.20
CA THR A 307 5.25 9.45 -17.93
C THR A 307 5.57 10.29 -19.17
N GLU A 308 4.89 11.44 -19.30
CA GLU A 308 5.09 12.38 -20.41
C GLU A 308 6.27 13.31 -20.16
N ARG A 309 6.64 13.51 -18.88
CA ARG A 309 7.76 14.36 -18.46
C ARG A 309 8.59 13.69 -17.36
N LEU A 310 9.84 14.12 -17.25
CA LEU A 310 10.69 13.74 -16.14
C LEU A 310 10.30 14.55 -14.90
N LEU A 311 9.82 13.85 -13.86
CA LEU A 311 9.43 14.47 -12.60
C LEU A 311 10.65 14.74 -11.72
N THR A 312 10.62 15.89 -11.03
CA THR A 312 11.67 16.37 -10.14
C THR A 312 11.37 16.04 -8.68
N ARG A 313 12.34 16.32 -7.78
CA ARG A 313 12.13 16.20 -6.33
C ARG A 313 10.93 17.03 -5.87
N ASP A 314 10.81 18.26 -6.32
CA ASP A 314 9.76 19.19 -5.88
C ASP A 314 8.37 18.78 -6.41
N ASP A 315 8.32 18.05 -7.53
CA ASP A 315 7.08 17.43 -8.00
C ASP A 315 6.61 16.32 -7.04
N LEU A 316 7.54 15.52 -6.51
CA LEU A 316 7.26 14.29 -5.81
C LEU A 316 7.25 14.39 -4.29
N PHE A 317 8.10 15.22 -3.69
CA PHE A 317 8.35 15.23 -2.25
C PHE A 317 8.00 16.56 -1.59
N ASN A 318 7.49 16.48 -0.35
CA ASN A 318 7.48 17.54 0.62
C ASN A 318 7.93 16.97 1.99
N THR A 319 9.18 17.21 2.36
CA THR A 319 9.79 16.67 3.58
C THR A 319 9.75 17.63 4.76
N THR A 320 9.19 18.84 4.61
CA THR A 320 9.21 19.88 5.64
C THR A 320 8.58 19.40 6.95
N LEU A 321 7.38 18.81 6.88
CA LEU A 321 6.68 18.33 8.08
C LEU A 321 7.34 17.07 8.68
N TYR A 322 8.06 16.30 7.88
CA TYR A 322 8.90 15.20 8.39
C TYR A 322 10.07 15.74 9.22
N ASP A 323 10.79 16.74 8.70
CA ASP A 323 11.93 17.36 9.40
C ASP A 323 11.50 17.97 10.74
N GLU A 324 10.32 18.64 10.77
CA GLU A 324 9.71 19.12 12.01
C GLU A 324 9.35 17.97 12.96
N ALA A 325 8.73 16.90 12.45
CA ALA A 325 8.31 15.76 13.27
C ALA A 325 9.50 15.06 13.94
N ILE A 326 10.60 14.82 13.19
CA ILE A 326 11.85 14.24 13.71
C ILE A 326 12.44 15.13 14.81
N ALA A 327 12.52 16.44 14.59
CA ALA A 327 13.04 17.38 15.59
C ALA A 327 12.19 17.38 16.88
N GLU A 328 10.87 17.32 16.76
CA GLU A 328 9.95 17.28 17.91
C GLU A 328 9.97 15.91 18.64
N LEU A 329 10.30 14.80 17.97
CA LEU A 329 10.48 13.49 18.57
C LEU A 329 11.89 13.27 19.18
N GLY A 330 12.84 14.13 18.86
CA GLY A 330 14.22 14.05 19.33
C GLY A 330 15.02 12.91 18.68
N LEU A 331 14.70 12.55 17.46
CA LEU A 331 15.31 11.49 16.66
C LEU A 331 16.37 12.00 15.69
#